data_8c412981730688a953a63968b3e2b21b
#
_entry.id   8c412981730688a953a63968b3e2b21b
#
_cell.length_a   1.000
_cell.length_b   1.000
_cell.length_c   1.000
_cell.angle_alpha   90.00
_cell.angle_beta   90.00
_cell.angle_gamma   90.00
#
_symmetry.space_group_name_H-M   'P 1'
#
loop_
_entity.id
_entity.type
_entity.pdbx_description
1 polymer ?
#
loop_
_entity_poly.entity_id
_entity_poly.type
_entity_poly.pdbx_seq_one_letter_code
_entity_poly.pdbx_strand_id
1 'polypeptide(L)'
;MMLIALAAVVSAGAQNRSDRIAISAGALVERGLDATLSWEHETTYHNAWEFFANSYLQWDKCPVCGTVCDESFFHNYNNWTAGFAWKPCILRFRNNYGSLRLGASAGTDTERFIAGLHAGYEHDYALRHGWRFFWSARADVMFPDKSHMLRAGVSLGIKFPSFNRTH
;
A
#
# COMPACT_ATOMS: atom_id res chain seq x y z
N MET A 1 -26.37 -17.63 -6.83
CA MET A 1 -25.39 -18.73 -6.87
C MET A 1 -23.92 -18.29 -6.97
N MET A 2 -23.61 -17.00 -7.20
CA MET A 2 -22.21 -16.52 -7.32
C MET A 2 -21.51 -16.20 -6.00
N LEU A 3 -22.26 -15.96 -4.89
CA LEU A 3 -21.71 -15.66 -3.57
C LEU A 3 -21.16 -16.88 -2.80
N ILE A 4 -21.57 -18.09 -3.16
CA ILE A 4 -21.13 -19.33 -2.47
C ILE A 4 -19.77 -19.81 -3.01
N ALA A 5 -19.43 -19.47 -4.26
CA ALA A 5 -18.12 -19.81 -4.84
C ALA A 5 -16.96 -19.02 -4.24
N LEU A 6 -17.21 -17.79 -3.74
CA LEU A 6 -16.18 -16.97 -3.12
C LEU A 6 -15.79 -17.47 -1.71
N ALA A 7 -16.75 -18.07 -0.99
CA ALA A 7 -16.48 -18.63 0.34
C ALA A 7 -15.71 -19.95 0.32
N ALA A 8 -15.80 -20.73 -0.75
CA ALA A 8 -15.12 -22.00 -0.87
C ALA A 8 -13.62 -21.89 -1.16
N VAL A 9 -13.16 -20.77 -1.72
CA VAL A 9 -11.73 -20.52 -2.01
C VAL A 9 -10.96 -20.17 -0.73
N VAL A 10 -11.66 -19.70 0.31
CA VAL A 10 -11.02 -19.28 1.58
C VAL A 10 -10.67 -20.45 2.50
N SER A 11 -11.29 -21.62 2.31
CA SER A 11 -11.17 -22.75 3.26
C SER A 11 -10.15 -23.84 2.91
N ALA A 12 -9.44 -23.75 1.78
CA ALA A 12 -8.55 -24.81 1.31
C ALA A 12 -7.06 -24.49 1.46
N GLY A 13 -6.59 -24.10 2.63
CA GLY A 13 -5.17 -23.82 2.78
C GLY A 13 -4.70 -23.56 4.21
N ALA A 14 -4.82 -24.59 5.08
CA ALA A 14 -4.38 -24.49 6.48
C ALA A 14 -2.87 -24.72 6.68
N GLN A 15 -2.01 -24.42 5.69
CA GLN A 15 -0.57 -24.55 5.84
C GLN A 15 0.13 -23.22 5.58
N ASN A 16 0.81 -22.69 6.60
CA ASN A 16 1.63 -21.48 6.62
C ASN A 16 0.88 -20.15 6.37
N ARG A 17 -0.19 -19.93 7.08
CA ARG A 17 -0.78 -18.57 7.17
C ARG A 17 0.06 -17.73 8.12
N SER A 18 0.51 -16.58 7.67
CA SER A 18 1.17 -15.62 8.54
C SER A 18 0.59 -14.22 8.34
N ASP A 19 0.17 -13.64 9.45
CA ASP A 19 -0.29 -12.26 9.48
C ASP A 19 0.91 -11.34 9.75
N ARG A 20 0.97 -10.22 9.04
CA ARG A 20 2.01 -9.20 9.20
C ARG A 20 1.40 -7.82 9.26
N ILE A 21 2.05 -6.98 10.03
CA ILE A 21 1.83 -5.54 10.01
C ILE A 21 2.99 -4.92 9.25
N ALA A 22 2.71 -3.99 8.35
CA ALA A 22 3.73 -3.29 7.60
C ALA A 22 3.59 -1.78 7.75
N ILE A 23 4.72 -1.11 7.79
CA ILE A 23 4.80 0.34 7.75
C ILE A 23 5.76 0.70 6.62
N SER A 24 5.35 1.65 5.78
CA SER A 24 6.18 2.16 4.70
C SER A 24 6.05 3.66 4.53
N ALA A 25 7.10 4.25 3.98
CA ALA A 25 7.11 5.63 3.53
C ALA A 25 7.65 5.67 2.11
N GLY A 26 7.14 6.59 1.30
CA GLY A 26 7.47 6.69 -0.10
C GLY A 26 7.49 8.11 -0.62
N ALA A 27 8.08 8.25 -1.80
CA ALA A 27 8.09 9.49 -2.57
C ALA A 27 7.40 9.26 -3.92
N LEU A 28 6.53 10.19 -4.28
CA LEU A 28 5.82 10.18 -5.54
C LEU A 28 6.38 11.26 -6.48
N VAL A 29 6.28 10.99 -7.78
CA VAL A 29 6.86 11.85 -8.83
C VAL A 29 6.37 13.28 -8.76
N GLU A 30 5.15 13.53 -8.33
CA GLU A 30 4.55 14.87 -8.20
C GLU A 30 4.93 15.60 -6.89
N ARG A 31 6.14 15.35 -6.36
CA ARG A 31 6.64 15.96 -5.11
C ARG A 31 5.80 15.63 -3.88
N GLY A 32 5.20 14.46 -3.89
CA GLY A 32 4.43 13.97 -2.76
C GLY A 32 5.24 13.02 -1.90
N LEU A 33 4.97 13.02 -0.61
CA LEU A 33 5.34 11.95 0.30
C LEU A 33 4.10 11.15 0.66
N ASP A 34 4.29 9.86 0.85
CA ASP A 34 3.24 9.02 1.39
C ASP A 34 3.73 8.18 2.55
N ALA A 35 2.83 7.90 3.47
CA ALA A 35 3.02 6.93 4.53
C ALA A 35 1.87 5.92 4.49
N THR A 36 2.21 4.65 4.59
CA THR A 36 1.23 3.57 4.56
C THR A 36 1.42 2.68 5.78
N LEU A 37 0.32 2.42 6.47
CA LEU A 37 0.19 1.36 7.47
C LEU A 37 -0.66 0.27 6.87
N SER A 38 -0.22 -0.98 6.92
CA SER A 38 -1.01 -2.09 6.39
C SER A 38 -0.95 -3.34 7.28
N TRP A 39 -2.02 -4.13 7.15
CA TRP A 39 -2.10 -5.49 7.66
C TRP A 39 -2.17 -6.44 6.47
N GLU A 40 -1.26 -7.40 6.43
CA GLU A 40 -1.11 -8.37 5.36
C GLU A 40 -1.41 -9.77 5.89
N HIS A 41 -2.33 -10.46 5.23
CA HIS A 41 -2.63 -11.85 5.45
C HIS A 41 -2.01 -12.70 4.32
N GLU A 42 -0.92 -13.38 4.62
CA GLU A 42 -0.24 -14.26 3.67
C GLU A 42 -0.96 -15.61 3.61
N THR A 43 -1.32 -16.00 2.41
CA THR A 43 -1.95 -17.28 2.09
C THR A 43 -0.93 -18.28 1.55
N THR A 44 -1.41 -19.40 1.02
CA THR A 44 -0.56 -20.41 0.37
C THR A 44 0.27 -19.79 -0.77
N TYR A 45 1.49 -20.26 -0.95
CA TYR A 45 2.40 -19.85 -2.01
C TYR A 45 2.83 -18.37 -1.97
N HIS A 46 2.86 -17.76 -0.78
CA HIS A 46 3.24 -16.36 -0.57
C HIS A 46 2.35 -15.33 -1.30
N ASN A 47 1.16 -15.73 -1.72
CA ASN A 47 0.14 -14.78 -2.11
C ASN A 47 -0.41 -14.11 -0.86
N ALA A 48 -0.78 -12.85 -0.94
CA ALA A 48 -1.30 -12.15 0.21
C ALA A 48 -2.51 -11.27 -0.11
N TRP A 49 -3.33 -11.02 0.91
CA TRP A 49 -4.32 -9.95 0.96
C TRP A 49 -3.80 -8.87 1.89
N GLU A 50 -3.89 -7.65 1.48
CA GLU A 50 -3.44 -6.49 2.23
C GLU A 50 -4.61 -5.55 2.46
N PHE A 51 -4.81 -5.13 3.70
CA PHE A 51 -5.65 -3.99 4.07
C PHE A 51 -4.72 -2.86 4.49
N PHE A 52 -4.92 -1.69 3.93
CA PHE A 52 -4.02 -0.57 4.16
C PHE A 52 -4.76 0.74 4.43
N ALA A 53 -4.10 1.59 5.21
CA ALA A 53 -4.42 3.00 5.36
C ALA A 53 -3.22 3.80 4.86
N ASN A 54 -3.47 4.77 4.00
CA ASN A 54 -2.45 5.59 3.38
C ASN A 54 -2.73 7.06 3.65
N SER A 55 -1.69 7.80 3.98
CA SER A 55 -1.67 9.25 4.07
C SER A 55 -0.73 9.78 3.01
N TYR A 56 -1.23 10.63 2.15
CA TYR A 56 -0.48 11.30 1.11
C TYR A 56 -0.43 12.80 1.36
N LEU A 57 0.75 13.38 1.24
CA LEU A 57 1.02 14.80 1.39
C LEU A 57 1.79 15.29 0.16
N GLN A 58 1.29 16.31 -0.50
CA GLN A 58 1.97 16.98 -1.62
C GLN A 58 2.29 18.41 -1.26
N TRP A 59 3.54 18.83 -1.53
CA TRP A 59 3.96 20.20 -1.32
C TRP A 59 3.72 21.07 -2.55
N ASP A 60 2.85 22.07 -2.40
CA ASP A 60 2.65 23.08 -3.41
C ASP A 60 3.73 24.17 -3.30
N LYS A 61 4.19 24.63 -4.45
CA LYS A 61 5.04 25.81 -4.50
C LYS A 61 4.22 27.06 -4.31
N CYS A 62 4.69 27.96 -3.46
CA CYS A 62 4.14 29.29 -3.38
C CYS A 62 4.18 29.96 -4.77
N PRO A 63 3.05 30.45 -5.31
CA PRO A 63 3.01 31.08 -6.62
C PRO A 63 3.81 32.40 -6.70
N VAL A 64 4.13 32.98 -5.55
CA VAL A 64 4.84 34.27 -5.45
C VAL A 64 6.35 34.07 -5.37
N CYS A 65 6.84 33.16 -4.50
CA CYS A 65 8.28 32.99 -4.29
C CYS A 65 8.86 31.72 -4.99
N GLY A 66 8.02 30.81 -5.51
CA GLY A 66 8.44 29.58 -6.18
C GLY A 66 9.06 28.54 -5.25
N THR A 67 9.14 28.82 -3.94
CA THR A 67 9.66 27.94 -2.90
C THR A 67 8.53 27.42 -2.03
N VAL A 68 8.78 26.34 -1.28
CA VAL A 68 7.84 25.84 -0.27
C VAL A 68 7.93 26.78 0.94
N CYS A 69 6.84 27.48 1.25
CA CYS A 69 6.76 28.35 2.42
C CYS A 69 6.35 27.54 3.65
N ASP A 70 6.91 27.85 4.84
CA ASP A 70 6.60 27.16 6.09
C ASP A 70 5.10 27.17 6.45
N GLU A 71 4.42 28.26 6.12
CA GLU A 71 2.96 28.38 6.31
C GLU A 71 2.16 27.44 5.41
N SER A 72 2.74 26.97 4.31
CA SER A 72 2.07 26.09 3.37
C SER A 72 2.04 24.62 3.79
N PHE A 73 2.79 24.23 4.82
CA PHE A 73 2.86 22.82 5.22
C PHE A 73 1.49 22.24 5.61
N PHE A 74 0.62 23.02 6.25
CA PHE A 74 -0.73 22.62 6.62
C PHE A 74 -1.81 22.96 5.57
N HIS A 75 -1.49 23.80 4.59
CA HIS A 75 -2.36 24.12 3.46
C HIS A 75 -2.10 23.28 2.21
N ASN A 76 -1.17 22.34 2.30
CA ASN A 76 -0.83 21.45 1.20
C ASN A 76 -1.95 20.44 0.94
N TYR A 77 -1.99 19.97 -0.30
CA TYR A 77 -2.90 18.89 -0.66
C TYR A 77 -2.63 17.65 0.18
N ASN A 78 -3.62 17.25 0.95
CA ASN A 78 -3.58 16.07 1.80
C ASN A 78 -4.70 15.12 1.42
N ASN A 79 -4.40 13.83 1.39
CA ASN A 79 -5.47 12.85 1.37
C ASN A 79 -5.22 11.68 2.31
N TRP A 80 -6.32 11.10 2.75
CA TRP A 80 -6.36 9.93 3.61
C TRP A 80 -7.23 8.90 2.94
N THR A 81 -6.65 7.74 2.66
CA THR A 81 -7.36 6.64 2.02
C THR A 81 -7.17 5.35 2.80
N ALA A 82 -8.20 4.52 2.76
CA ALA A 82 -8.11 3.14 3.22
C ALA A 82 -8.55 2.22 2.08
N GLY A 83 -7.96 1.05 2.00
CA GLY A 83 -8.22 0.15 0.89
C GLY A 83 -7.76 -1.27 1.12
N PHE A 84 -7.89 -2.05 0.08
CA PHE A 84 -7.40 -3.42 0.05
C PHE A 84 -6.61 -3.67 -1.23
N ALA A 85 -5.70 -4.62 -1.17
CA ALA A 85 -4.94 -5.07 -2.33
C ALA A 85 -4.76 -6.59 -2.31
N TRP A 86 -4.78 -7.17 -3.48
CA TRP A 86 -4.36 -8.54 -3.71
C TRP A 86 -2.92 -8.55 -4.20
N LYS A 87 -2.10 -9.43 -3.62
CA LYS A 87 -0.66 -9.51 -3.85
C LYS A 87 -0.28 -10.92 -4.31
N PRO A 88 -0.45 -11.27 -5.59
CA PRO A 88 0.05 -12.54 -6.12
C PRO A 88 1.58 -12.53 -6.18
N CYS A 89 2.19 -13.56 -5.60
CA CYS A 89 3.63 -13.74 -5.61
C CYS A 89 4.07 -14.32 -6.97
N ILE A 90 4.84 -13.55 -7.74
CA ILE A 90 5.32 -13.92 -9.08
C ILE A 90 6.78 -14.37 -9.11
N LEU A 91 7.58 -13.94 -8.13
CA LEU A 91 9.00 -14.32 -8.02
C LEU A 91 9.26 -14.92 -6.64
N ARG A 92 9.95 -16.06 -6.61
CA ARG A 92 10.29 -16.78 -5.37
C ARG A 92 11.74 -17.21 -5.40
N PHE A 93 12.50 -16.67 -4.48
CA PHE A 93 13.85 -17.09 -4.18
C PHE A 93 13.93 -17.51 -2.72
N ARG A 94 15.05 -18.06 -2.30
CA ARG A 94 15.22 -18.58 -0.94
C ARG A 94 14.84 -17.59 0.17
N ASN A 95 15.18 -16.31 -0.01
CA ASN A 95 14.95 -15.26 1.00
C ASN A 95 14.26 -14.01 0.41
N ASN A 96 13.87 -14.04 -0.86
CA ASN A 96 13.31 -12.88 -1.55
C ASN A 96 12.03 -13.28 -2.25
N TYR A 97 11.04 -12.42 -2.19
CA TYR A 97 9.73 -12.63 -2.82
C TYR A 97 9.36 -11.38 -3.62
N GLY A 98 8.93 -11.57 -4.85
CA GLY A 98 8.41 -10.48 -5.68
C GLY A 98 6.93 -10.69 -5.93
N SER A 99 6.10 -9.69 -5.64
CA SER A 99 4.66 -9.75 -5.79
C SER A 99 4.15 -8.59 -6.63
N LEU A 100 3.15 -8.84 -7.45
CA LEU A 100 2.32 -7.76 -7.99
C LEU A 100 1.39 -7.27 -6.87
N ARG A 101 1.05 -6.00 -6.89
CA ARG A 101 0.10 -5.40 -5.96
C ARG A 101 -1.02 -4.76 -6.76
N LEU A 102 -2.24 -5.28 -6.64
CA LEU A 102 -3.42 -4.81 -7.35
C LEU A 102 -4.49 -4.50 -6.32
N GLY A 103 -5.00 -3.28 -6.29
CA GLY A 103 -5.90 -2.88 -5.23
C GLY A 103 -6.79 -1.71 -5.56
N ALA A 104 -7.67 -1.41 -4.61
CA ALA A 104 -8.55 -0.25 -4.64
C ALA A 104 -8.61 0.40 -3.26
N SER A 105 -8.83 1.69 -3.25
CA SER A 105 -9.00 2.46 -2.02
C SER A 105 -10.12 3.49 -2.14
N ALA A 106 -10.57 3.94 -1.00
CA ALA A 106 -11.49 5.06 -0.88
C ALA A 106 -11.09 5.92 0.32
N GLY A 107 -11.41 7.20 0.27
CA GLY A 107 -11.04 8.13 1.33
C GLY A 107 -11.48 9.55 1.05
N THR A 108 -10.71 10.51 1.53
CA THR A 108 -11.00 11.93 1.39
C THR A 108 -9.71 12.73 1.19
N ASP A 109 -9.83 13.82 0.45
CA ASP A 109 -8.80 14.85 0.35
C ASP A 109 -9.07 16.04 1.28
N THR A 110 -9.81 15.84 2.37
CA THR A 110 -10.35 16.82 3.32
C THR A 110 -11.57 17.60 2.82
N GLU A 111 -11.75 17.76 1.52
CA GLU A 111 -12.87 18.50 0.92
C GLU A 111 -13.88 17.56 0.23
N ARG A 112 -13.40 16.47 -0.36
CA ARG A 112 -14.19 15.58 -1.22
C ARG A 112 -13.91 14.13 -0.94
N PHE A 113 -14.87 13.29 -1.27
CA PHE A 113 -14.66 11.85 -1.33
C PHE A 113 -13.81 11.51 -2.57
N ILE A 114 -12.80 10.68 -2.36
CA ILE A 114 -11.93 10.17 -3.43
C ILE A 114 -11.93 8.65 -3.42
N ALA A 115 -11.79 8.06 -4.59
CA ALA A 115 -11.58 6.62 -4.76
C ALA A 115 -10.40 6.38 -5.70
N GLY A 116 -9.68 5.29 -5.50
CA GLY A 116 -8.49 5.00 -6.29
C GLY A 116 -8.32 3.54 -6.64
N LEU A 117 -7.65 3.31 -7.77
CA LEU A 117 -7.14 2.00 -8.17
C LEU A 117 -5.63 2.03 -8.08
N HIS A 118 -5.06 0.94 -7.60
CA HIS A 118 -3.63 0.79 -7.35
C HIS A 118 -3.07 -0.40 -8.11
N ALA A 119 -1.98 -0.18 -8.81
CA ALA A 119 -1.20 -1.24 -9.43
C ALA A 119 0.28 -1.02 -9.09
N GLY A 120 1.01 -2.09 -8.79
CA GLY A 120 2.41 -1.97 -8.42
C GLY A 120 3.14 -3.30 -8.35
N TYR A 121 4.41 -3.19 -8.04
CA TYR A 121 5.31 -4.30 -7.75
C TYR A 121 5.95 -4.09 -6.38
N GLU A 122 6.01 -5.14 -5.59
CA GLU A 122 6.64 -5.14 -4.29
C GLU A 122 7.68 -6.26 -4.22
N HIS A 123 8.83 -5.96 -3.66
CA HIS A 123 9.90 -6.93 -3.46
C HIS A 123 10.29 -7.02 -1.99
N ASP A 124 10.10 -8.19 -1.43
CA ASP A 124 10.34 -8.52 -0.02
C ASP A 124 11.69 -9.23 0.16
N TYR A 125 12.43 -8.83 1.16
CA TYR A 125 13.63 -9.50 1.66
C TYR A 125 13.37 -10.05 3.06
N ALA A 126 13.38 -11.38 3.19
CA ALA A 126 13.21 -12.02 4.49
C ALA A 126 14.44 -11.76 5.38
N LEU A 127 14.19 -11.23 6.57
CA LEU A 127 15.15 -10.99 7.62
C LEU A 127 15.02 -12.04 8.73
N ARG A 128 15.84 -11.93 9.78
CA ARG A 128 15.74 -12.79 10.95
C ARG A 128 14.45 -12.52 11.74
N HIS A 129 13.98 -13.52 12.49
CA HIS A 129 12.80 -13.43 13.38
C HIS A 129 11.47 -13.15 12.67
N GLY A 130 11.34 -13.46 11.37
CA GLY A 130 10.11 -13.28 10.61
C GLY A 130 9.87 -11.87 10.09
N TRP A 131 10.80 -10.94 10.34
CA TRP A 131 10.75 -9.60 9.78
C TRP A 131 11.06 -9.64 8.28
N ARG A 132 10.51 -8.66 7.52
CA ARG A 132 10.87 -8.44 6.12
C ARG A 132 11.10 -6.96 5.88
N PHE A 133 12.16 -6.65 5.15
CA PHE A 133 12.33 -5.36 4.50
C PHE A 133 11.70 -5.44 3.11
N PHE A 134 11.07 -4.38 2.65
CA PHE A 134 10.54 -4.35 1.29
C PHE A 134 10.72 -2.98 0.65
N TRP A 135 10.77 -3.00 -0.66
CA TRP A 135 10.55 -1.83 -1.48
C TRP A 135 9.40 -2.10 -2.44
N SER A 136 8.69 -1.04 -2.83
CA SER A 136 7.64 -1.15 -3.83
C SER A 136 7.68 0.02 -4.80
N ALA A 137 7.28 -0.27 -6.04
CA ALA A 137 6.97 0.73 -7.05
C ALA A 137 5.50 0.63 -7.38
N ARG A 138 4.78 1.74 -7.37
CA ARG A 138 3.33 1.74 -7.61
C ARG A 138 2.90 2.87 -8.51
N ALA A 139 1.77 2.66 -9.16
CA ALA A 139 1.01 3.66 -9.87
C ALA A 139 -0.43 3.63 -9.37
N ASP A 140 -0.97 4.80 -9.07
CA ASP A 140 -2.31 4.99 -8.52
C ASP A 140 -3.12 5.88 -9.46
N VAL A 141 -4.38 5.52 -9.69
CA VAL A 141 -5.34 6.36 -10.43
C VAL A 141 -6.43 6.77 -9.47
N MET A 142 -6.57 8.07 -9.23
CA MET A 142 -7.51 8.64 -8.24
C MET A 142 -8.67 9.35 -8.93
N PHE A 143 -9.88 9.18 -8.41
CA PHE A 143 -11.12 9.78 -8.90
C PHE A 143 -11.85 10.47 -7.74
N PRO A 144 -12.56 11.60 -7.95
CA PRO A 144 -12.73 12.38 -9.18
C PRO A 144 -11.66 13.48 -9.39
N ASP A 145 -10.46 13.34 -8.85
CA ASP A 145 -9.43 14.34 -8.89
C ASP A 145 -8.83 14.48 -10.30
N LYS A 146 -9.12 15.59 -10.99
CA LYS A 146 -8.59 15.85 -12.34
C LYS A 146 -7.14 16.33 -12.36
N SER A 147 -6.68 16.98 -11.30
CA SER A 147 -5.33 17.56 -11.21
C SER A 147 -4.29 16.55 -10.72
N HIS A 148 -4.70 15.58 -9.90
CA HIS A 148 -3.83 14.57 -9.30
C HIS A 148 -4.31 13.12 -9.60
N MET A 149 -4.87 12.95 -10.80
CA MET A 149 -5.50 11.68 -11.19
C MET A 149 -4.50 10.52 -11.25
N LEU A 150 -3.30 10.75 -11.74
CA LEU A 150 -2.27 9.73 -11.88
C LEU A 150 -1.10 10.02 -10.96
N ARG A 151 -0.76 9.08 -10.10
CA ARG A 151 0.38 9.15 -9.19
C ARG A 151 1.27 7.94 -9.40
N ALA A 152 2.56 8.14 -9.43
CA ALA A 152 3.54 7.07 -9.51
C ALA A 152 4.66 7.34 -8.50
N GLY A 153 5.19 6.29 -7.90
CA GLY A 153 6.24 6.48 -6.91
C GLY A 153 6.85 5.17 -6.43
N VAL A 154 7.80 5.35 -5.52
CA VAL A 154 8.50 4.25 -4.86
C VAL A 154 8.39 4.41 -3.35
N SER A 155 8.28 3.30 -2.64
CA SER A 155 8.27 3.28 -1.18
C SER A 155 9.19 2.21 -0.63
N LEU A 156 9.64 2.44 0.60
CA LEU A 156 10.43 1.50 1.40
C LEU A 156 9.68 1.22 2.70
N GLY A 157 9.77 0.01 3.20
CA GLY A 157 9.08 -0.34 4.42
C GLY A 157 9.59 -1.60 5.09
N ILE A 158 9.00 -1.86 6.24
CA ILE A 158 9.30 -3.03 7.07
C ILE A 158 7.99 -3.72 7.42
N LYS A 159 8.01 -5.05 7.35
CA LYS A 159 6.93 -5.94 7.80
C LYS A 159 7.37 -6.70 9.04
N PHE A 160 6.50 -6.75 10.03
CA PHE A 160 6.71 -7.53 11.24
C PHE A 160 5.60 -8.55 11.43
N PRO A 161 5.93 -9.74 11.96
CA PRO A 161 4.92 -10.75 12.25
C PRO A 161 3.91 -10.20 13.26
N SER A 162 2.63 -10.37 12.99
CA SER A 162 1.58 -10.10 13.98
C SER A 162 1.70 -11.09 15.15
N PHE A 163 1.39 -10.62 16.36
CA PHE A 163 1.60 -11.38 17.62
C PHE A 163 0.70 -12.64 17.77
N ASN A 164 -0.12 -12.98 16.79
CA ASN A 164 -0.92 -14.20 16.84
C ASN A 164 -0.07 -15.44 16.49
N ARG A 165 0.78 -15.85 17.44
CA ARG A 165 1.23 -17.25 17.52
C ARG A 165 0.10 -18.05 18.15
N THR A 166 -0.79 -18.60 17.36
CA THR A 166 -1.55 -19.77 17.81
C THR A 166 -0.58 -20.95 17.86
N HIS A 167 -0.35 -21.43 19.07
CA HIS A 167 0.29 -22.72 19.38
C HIS A 167 -0.50 -23.88 18.80
#